data_0575fc3282262bd5dc7d0fd0ec72bf5c
#
_entry.id   0575fc3282262bd5dc7d0fd0ec72bf5c
#
_cell.length_a   1.000
_cell.length_b   1.000
_cell.length_c   1.000
_cell.angle_alpha   90.00
_cell.angle_beta   90.00
_cell.angle_gamma   90.00
#
_symmetry.space_group_name_H-M   'P 1'
#
loop_
_entity.id
_entity.type
_entity.pdbx_description
1 polymer ?
#
loop_
_entity_poly.entity_id
_entity_poly.type
_entity_poly.pdbx_seq_one_letter_code
_entity_poly.pdbx_strand_id
1 'polypeptide(L)'
;FEVPADLRELYGRYDVEAIARRVRNFRYAEEWTTMLLGGWIATIPEVPVKTGLGKIVWECAQSADVLGRRLPELRCGRRAIEASQAANDGFASFIQEVADPETPDLTIEKIAGVFEVLKPHLLAVYERTMRETDQICDAPTIELLEDVVRRTRKHIAWGEEVLDRLCD
;
A
#
# COMPACT_ATOMS: atom_id res chain seq x y z
N PHE A 1 -13.16 5.15 -21.18
CA PHE A 1 -13.32 3.67 -21.19
C PHE A 1 -13.85 3.23 -22.56
N GLU A 2 -13.06 2.49 -23.32
CA GLU A 2 -13.49 1.86 -24.57
C GLU A 2 -14.06 0.48 -24.27
N VAL A 3 -15.29 0.21 -24.71
CA VAL A 3 -15.91 -1.10 -24.59
C VAL A 3 -15.28 -2.02 -25.64
N PRO A 4 -14.60 -3.12 -25.25
CA PRO A 4 -13.98 -4.03 -26.19
C PRO A 4 -15.04 -4.74 -27.06
N ALA A 5 -14.64 -5.19 -28.26
CA ALA A 5 -15.51 -5.92 -29.17
C ALA A 5 -15.96 -7.28 -28.59
N ASP A 6 -15.10 -7.92 -27.79
CA ASP A 6 -15.46 -9.13 -27.01
C ASP A 6 -15.69 -8.73 -25.54
N LEU A 7 -16.94 -8.74 -25.11
CA LEU A 7 -17.34 -8.41 -23.72
C LEU A 7 -16.73 -9.36 -22.68
N ARG A 8 -16.23 -10.53 -23.08
CA ARG A 8 -15.53 -11.44 -22.15
C ARG A 8 -14.21 -10.88 -21.64
N GLU A 9 -13.60 -9.95 -22.36
CA GLU A 9 -12.39 -9.25 -21.93
C GLU A 9 -12.64 -8.37 -20.70
N LEU A 10 -13.89 -8.02 -20.43
CA LEU A 10 -14.30 -7.24 -19.24
C LEU A 10 -14.45 -8.09 -17.98
N TYR A 11 -14.58 -9.41 -18.12
CA TYR A 11 -14.74 -10.31 -17.00
C TYR A 11 -13.42 -10.45 -16.24
N GLY A 12 -13.49 -10.12 -14.96
CA GLY A 12 -12.34 -10.28 -14.08
C GLY A 12 -12.09 -11.73 -13.67
N ARG A 13 -10.87 -11.96 -13.20
CA ARG A 13 -10.44 -13.26 -12.64
C ARG A 13 -10.89 -13.48 -11.20
N TYR A 14 -11.38 -12.42 -10.53
CA TYR A 14 -11.67 -12.44 -9.11
C TYR A 14 -13.17 -12.36 -8.86
N ASP A 15 -13.66 -13.25 -8.01
CA ASP A 15 -14.97 -13.10 -7.40
C ASP A 15 -14.96 -12.06 -6.28
N VAL A 16 -16.12 -11.72 -5.75
CA VAL A 16 -16.30 -10.71 -4.70
C VAL A 16 -15.47 -11.03 -3.45
N GLU A 17 -15.39 -12.32 -3.08
CA GLU A 17 -14.62 -12.74 -1.89
C GLU A 17 -13.12 -12.61 -2.10
N ALA A 18 -12.63 -12.93 -3.29
CA ALA A 18 -11.21 -12.78 -3.65
C ALA A 18 -10.80 -11.30 -3.67
N ILE A 19 -11.63 -10.41 -4.20
CA ILE A 19 -11.39 -8.96 -4.16
C ILE A 19 -11.44 -8.45 -2.72
N ALA A 20 -12.42 -8.84 -1.94
CA ALA A 20 -12.53 -8.45 -0.54
C ALA A 20 -11.28 -8.84 0.27
N ARG A 21 -10.75 -10.04 0.03
CA ARG A 21 -9.50 -10.51 0.66
C ARG A 21 -8.31 -9.66 0.25
N ARG A 22 -8.18 -9.32 -1.04
CA ARG A 22 -7.11 -8.45 -1.55
C ARG A 22 -7.18 -7.06 -0.94
N VAL A 23 -8.36 -6.44 -0.92
CA VAL A 23 -8.57 -5.11 -0.33
C VAL A 23 -8.22 -5.11 1.18
N ARG A 24 -8.55 -6.18 1.92
CA ARG A 24 -8.11 -6.33 3.32
C ARG A 24 -6.58 -6.39 3.46
N ASN A 25 -5.93 -7.16 2.58
CA ASN A 25 -4.48 -7.27 2.60
C ASN A 25 -3.80 -5.93 2.25
N PHE A 26 -4.37 -5.18 1.30
CA PHE A 26 -3.90 -3.85 0.95
C PHE A 26 -4.06 -2.85 2.09
N ARG A 27 -5.22 -2.89 2.74
CA ARG A 27 -5.46 -2.10 3.96
C ARG A 27 -4.44 -2.42 5.03
N TYR A 28 -4.19 -3.70 5.31
CA TYR A 28 -3.16 -4.13 6.26
C TYR A 28 -1.78 -3.53 5.92
N ALA A 29 -1.37 -3.61 4.65
CA ALA A 29 -0.08 -3.09 4.22
C ALA A 29 0.03 -1.56 4.43
N GLU A 30 -1.02 -0.79 4.11
CA GLU A 30 -1.02 0.65 4.31
C GLU A 30 -1.11 1.04 5.79
N GLU A 31 -1.88 0.32 6.63
CA GLU A 31 -1.94 0.50 8.08
C GLU A 31 -0.57 0.28 8.72
N TRP A 32 0.10 -0.83 8.40
CA TRP A 32 1.43 -1.13 8.91
C TRP A 32 2.49 -0.15 8.42
N THR A 33 2.43 0.24 7.15
CA THR A 33 3.31 1.29 6.63
C THR A 33 3.12 2.61 7.39
N THR A 34 1.88 2.96 7.71
CA THR A 34 1.56 4.15 8.51
C THR A 34 2.20 4.09 9.89
N MET A 35 2.06 2.95 10.60
CA MET A 35 2.64 2.77 11.93
C MET A 35 4.17 2.75 11.90
N LEU A 36 4.74 2.04 10.95
CA LEU A 36 6.18 1.92 10.75
C LEU A 36 6.83 3.30 10.51
N LEU A 37 6.36 4.01 9.50
CA LEU A 37 6.89 5.34 9.18
C LEU A 37 6.62 6.36 10.28
N GLY A 38 5.47 6.26 10.95
CA GLY A 38 5.12 7.10 12.10
C GLY A 38 6.09 6.94 13.26
N GLY A 39 6.49 5.70 13.57
CA GLY A 39 7.54 5.39 14.57
C GLY A 39 8.89 6.01 14.20
N TRP A 40 9.26 5.93 12.93
CA TRP A 40 10.55 6.47 12.47
C TRP A 40 10.65 8.00 12.50
N ILE A 41 9.54 8.73 12.46
CA ILE A 41 9.55 10.20 12.63
C ILE A 41 10.23 10.60 13.96
N ALA A 42 10.12 9.79 15.00
CA ALA A 42 10.78 10.05 16.27
C ALA A 42 12.30 9.77 16.25
N THR A 43 12.71 8.73 15.55
CA THR A 43 14.09 8.19 15.62
C THR A 43 15.04 8.68 14.51
N ILE A 44 14.53 9.02 13.32
CA ILE A 44 15.36 9.55 12.22
C ILE A 44 15.89 10.94 12.59
N PRO A 45 17.20 11.22 12.50
CA PRO A 45 17.77 12.51 12.88
C PRO A 45 17.54 13.62 11.83
N GLU A 46 17.44 13.28 10.54
CA GLU A 46 17.36 14.22 9.43
C GLU A 46 15.98 14.90 9.35
N VAL A 47 15.92 16.20 9.69
CA VAL A 47 14.67 16.98 9.73
C VAL A 47 13.94 17.02 8.38
N PRO A 48 14.60 17.20 7.22
CA PRO A 48 13.91 17.15 5.93
C PRO A 48 13.26 15.81 5.65
N VAL A 49 13.89 14.69 6.04
CA VAL A 49 13.34 13.33 5.91
C VAL A 49 12.10 13.19 6.79
N LYS A 50 12.17 13.62 8.06
CA LYS A 50 11.00 13.61 8.97
C LYS A 50 9.80 14.34 8.40
N THR A 51 10.02 15.51 7.81
CA THR A 51 8.94 16.32 7.23
C THR A 51 8.28 15.62 6.05
N GLY A 52 9.09 15.01 5.17
CA GLY A 52 8.60 14.20 4.05
C GLY A 52 7.82 12.97 4.51
N LEU A 53 8.36 12.24 5.50
CA LEU A 53 7.70 11.08 6.10
C LEU A 53 6.35 11.44 6.70
N GLY A 54 6.20 12.58 7.39
CA GLY A 54 4.94 13.01 7.97
C GLY A 54 3.81 13.12 6.94
N LYS A 55 4.12 13.63 5.74
CA LYS A 55 3.16 13.66 4.63
C LYS A 55 2.82 12.26 4.13
N ILE A 56 3.82 11.41 3.95
CA ILE A 56 3.64 10.03 3.46
C ILE A 56 2.81 9.21 4.45
N VAL A 57 3.07 9.34 5.75
CA VAL A 57 2.27 8.71 6.82
C VAL A 57 0.80 9.08 6.68
N TRP A 58 0.50 10.36 6.51
CA TRP A 58 -0.86 10.82 6.31
C TRP A 58 -1.50 10.23 5.04
N GLU A 59 -0.77 10.20 3.91
CA GLU A 59 -1.26 9.65 2.65
C GLU A 59 -1.48 8.12 2.73
N CYS A 60 -0.63 7.37 3.45
CA CYS A 60 -0.83 5.94 3.74
C CYS A 60 -2.07 5.71 4.62
N ALA A 61 -2.25 6.51 5.67
CA ALA A 61 -3.44 6.43 6.52
C ALA A 61 -4.74 6.70 5.73
N GLN A 62 -4.73 7.68 4.81
CA GLN A 62 -5.84 7.93 3.91
C GLN A 62 -6.11 6.74 2.96
N SER A 63 -5.06 6.10 2.45
CA SER A 63 -5.20 4.91 1.61
C SER A 63 -5.79 3.74 2.39
N ALA A 64 -5.35 3.52 3.62
CA ALA A 64 -5.92 2.50 4.50
C ALA A 64 -7.41 2.75 4.82
N ASP A 65 -7.78 4.01 5.08
CA ASP A 65 -9.17 4.40 5.37
C ASP A 65 -10.10 4.15 4.17
N VAL A 66 -9.72 4.58 2.97
CA VAL A 66 -10.57 4.37 1.77
C VAL A 66 -10.68 2.88 1.42
N LEU A 67 -9.61 2.09 1.58
CA LEU A 67 -9.64 0.64 1.43
C LEU A 67 -10.59 0.00 2.47
N GLY A 68 -10.54 0.48 3.72
CA GLY A 68 -11.44 0.03 4.78
C GLY A 68 -12.91 0.29 4.48
N ARG A 69 -13.23 1.47 3.94
CA ARG A 69 -14.60 1.85 3.56
C ARG A 69 -15.16 1.02 2.40
N ARG A 70 -14.30 0.49 1.52
CA ARG A 70 -14.70 -0.40 0.43
C ARG A 70 -15.16 -1.78 0.91
N LEU A 71 -14.65 -2.29 2.03
CA LEU A 71 -14.91 -3.65 2.51
C LEU A 71 -16.40 -3.99 2.75
N PRO A 72 -17.22 -3.13 3.38
CA PRO A 72 -18.67 -3.40 3.53
C PRO A 72 -19.38 -3.59 2.19
N GLU A 73 -18.99 -2.82 1.17
CA GLU A 73 -19.58 -2.91 -0.17
C GLU A 73 -19.22 -4.23 -0.88
N LEU A 74 -18.09 -4.84 -0.49
CA LEU A 74 -17.65 -6.16 -0.94
C LEU A 74 -18.20 -7.31 -0.08
N ARG A 75 -19.30 -7.08 0.64
CA ARG A 75 -19.99 -8.06 1.50
C ARG A 75 -19.13 -8.63 2.63
N CYS A 76 -18.08 -7.92 3.04
CA CYS A 76 -17.31 -8.31 4.21
C CYS A 76 -18.15 -8.19 5.49
N GLY A 77 -18.18 -9.26 6.28
CA GLY A 77 -18.77 -9.22 7.61
C GLY A 77 -17.95 -8.36 8.58
N ARG A 78 -18.59 -7.84 9.63
CA ARG A 78 -17.99 -6.94 10.62
C ARG A 78 -16.64 -7.46 11.17
N ARG A 79 -16.55 -8.75 11.52
CA ARG A 79 -15.31 -9.36 12.02
C ARG A 79 -14.17 -9.30 11.00
N ALA A 80 -14.46 -9.48 9.72
CA ALA A 80 -13.48 -9.42 8.65
C ALA A 80 -13.04 -7.98 8.36
N ILE A 81 -13.89 -7.00 8.65
CA ILE A 81 -13.55 -5.57 8.53
C ILE A 81 -12.65 -5.11 9.69
N GLU A 82 -12.94 -5.59 10.90
CA GLU A 82 -12.16 -5.25 12.11
C GLU A 82 -10.80 -5.93 12.16
N ALA A 83 -10.66 -7.10 11.52
CA ALA A 83 -9.40 -7.86 11.50
C ALA A 83 -8.49 -7.40 10.35
N SER A 84 -7.46 -6.64 10.69
CA SER A 84 -6.34 -6.39 9.76
C SER A 84 -5.55 -7.68 9.57
N GLN A 85 -5.32 -8.09 8.33
CA GLN A 85 -4.71 -9.38 8.02
C GLN A 85 -3.67 -9.25 6.89
N ALA A 86 -2.45 -9.72 7.17
CA ALA A 86 -1.40 -9.85 6.16
C ALA A 86 -1.80 -10.81 5.02
N ALA A 87 -1.21 -10.60 3.85
CA ALA A 87 -1.43 -11.48 2.70
C ALA A 87 -0.95 -12.91 2.95
N ASN A 88 0.17 -13.05 3.67
CA ASN A 88 0.79 -14.30 4.09
C ASN A 88 1.81 -14.04 5.21
N ASP A 89 2.31 -15.12 5.83
CA ASP A 89 3.27 -15.03 6.93
C ASP A 89 4.60 -14.41 6.49
N GLY A 90 5.06 -14.69 5.27
CA GLY A 90 6.30 -14.09 4.73
C GLY A 90 6.22 -12.57 4.62
N PHE A 91 5.08 -12.03 4.20
CA PHE A 91 4.85 -10.59 4.17
C PHE A 91 4.79 -9.99 5.57
N ALA A 92 4.14 -10.68 6.52
CA ALA A 92 4.10 -10.25 7.90
C ALA A 92 5.50 -10.22 8.53
N SER A 93 6.31 -11.28 8.32
CA SER A 93 7.70 -11.35 8.78
C SER A 93 8.57 -10.25 8.17
N PHE A 94 8.45 -10.00 6.87
CA PHE A 94 9.19 -8.94 6.19
C PHE A 94 8.89 -7.56 6.80
N ILE A 95 7.62 -7.23 7.02
CA ILE A 95 7.25 -5.96 7.66
C ILE A 95 7.84 -5.87 9.08
N GLN A 96 7.82 -6.95 9.84
CA GLN A 96 8.40 -6.99 11.18
C GLN A 96 9.91 -6.78 11.15
N GLU A 97 10.63 -7.44 10.24
CA GLU A 97 12.08 -7.27 10.06
C GLU A 97 12.46 -5.83 9.68
N VAL A 98 11.67 -5.18 8.83
CA VAL A 98 11.88 -3.77 8.46
C VAL A 98 11.58 -2.83 9.64
N ALA A 99 10.66 -3.23 10.53
CA ALA A 99 10.27 -2.43 11.70
C ALA A 99 11.26 -2.52 12.87
N ASP A 100 11.88 -3.69 13.07
CA ASP A 100 12.66 -4.01 14.27
C ASP A 100 13.86 -3.09 14.57
N PRO A 101 14.69 -2.64 13.60
CA PRO A 101 15.79 -1.77 13.93
C PRO A 101 15.36 -0.30 14.06
N GLU A 102 15.03 0.12 15.28
CA GLU A 102 14.69 1.52 15.58
C GLU A 102 15.90 2.44 15.83
N THR A 103 17.11 1.98 15.49
CA THR A 103 18.32 2.78 15.73
C THR A 103 18.46 3.93 14.71
N PRO A 104 18.94 5.12 15.13
CA PRO A 104 19.14 6.27 14.24
C PRO A 104 20.11 6.00 13.08
N ASP A 105 21.07 5.10 13.29
CA ASP A 105 22.16 4.80 12.35
C ASP A 105 21.70 4.02 11.09
N LEU A 106 20.46 3.53 11.08
CA LEU A 106 19.89 2.70 10.01
C LEU A 106 18.88 3.46 9.13
N THR A 107 19.01 4.78 9.02
CA THR A 107 18.09 5.59 8.21
C THR A 107 18.06 5.14 6.76
N ILE A 108 19.23 4.89 6.15
CA ILE A 108 19.34 4.47 4.75
C ILE A 108 18.66 3.13 4.53
N GLU A 109 18.96 2.12 5.36
CA GLU A 109 18.38 0.79 5.27
C GLU A 109 16.85 0.82 5.43
N LYS A 110 16.36 1.65 6.36
CA LYS A 110 14.92 1.84 6.58
C LYS A 110 14.24 2.43 5.35
N ILE A 111 14.79 3.51 4.81
CA ILE A 111 14.24 4.18 3.63
C ILE A 111 14.28 3.24 2.42
N ALA A 112 15.41 2.54 2.19
CA ALA A 112 15.53 1.55 1.12
C ALA A 112 14.51 0.41 1.28
N GLY A 113 14.40 -0.18 2.47
CA GLY A 113 13.45 -1.28 2.73
C GLY A 113 12.00 -0.94 2.41
N VAL A 114 11.58 0.29 2.70
CA VAL A 114 10.21 0.72 2.39
C VAL A 114 10.08 1.21 0.94
N PHE A 115 10.96 2.08 0.47
CA PHE A 115 10.71 2.80 -0.78
C PHE A 115 11.32 2.12 -2.01
N GLU A 116 12.31 1.24 -1.86
CA GLU A 116 12.86 0.43 -2.95
C GLU A 116 12.32 -1.02 -2.96
N VAL A 117 11.78 -1.52 -1.83
CA VAL A 117 11.27 -2.90 -1.76
C VAL A 117 9.78 -2.95 -1.53
N LEU A 118 9.28 -2.45 -0.38
CA LEU A 118 7.87 -2.58 0.00
C LEU A 118 6.93 -1.85 -0.97
N LYS A 119 7.15 -0.55 -1.19
CA LYS A 119 6.26 0.26 -2.04
C LYS A 119 6.26 -0.16 -3.50
N PRO A 120 7.40 -0.49 -4.16
CA PRO A 120 7.38 -1.07 -5.50
C PRO A 120 6.63 -2.41 -5.58
N HIS A 121 6.79 -3.29 -4.59
CA HIS A 121 6.02 -4.52 -4.52
C HIS A 121 4.51 -4.25 -4.44
N LEU A 122 4.09 -3.37 -3.55
CA LEU A 122 2.68 -2.99 -3.41
C LEU A 122 2.14 -2.36 -4.70
N LEU A 123 2.90 -1.48 -5.34
CA LEU A 123 2.55 -0.87 -6.62
C LEU A 123 2.25 -1.94 -7.68
N ALA A 124 3.14 -2.92 -7.85
CA ALA A 124 2.96 -4.01 -8.81
C ALA A 124 1.71 -4.84 -8.52
N VAL A 125 1.40 -5.10 -7.24
CA VAL A 125 0.22 -5.87 -6.83
C VAL A 125 -1.07 -5.08 -7.03
N TYR A 126 -1.08 -3.76 -6.76
CA TYR A 126 -2.23 -2.88 -7.02
C TYR A 126 -2.54 -2.83 -8.51
N GLU A 127 -1.54 -2.53 -9.35
CA GLU A 127 -1.70 -2.47 -10.81
C GLU A 127 -2.15 -3.81 -11.40
N ARG A 128 -1.60 -4.92 -10.92
CA ARG A 128 -2.05 -6.24 -11.32
C ARG A 128 -3.52 -6.47 -10.95
N THR A 129 -3.92 -6.09 -9.74
CA THR A 129 -5.30 -6.26 -9.29
C THR A 129 -6.26 -5.45 -10.16
N MET A 130 -5.93 -4.19 -10.48
CA MET A 130 -6.72 -3.35 -11.37
C MET A 130 -6.90 -3.96 -12.76
N ARG A 131 -5.85 -4.59 -13.31
CA ARG A 131 -5.93 -5.25 -14.64
C ARG A 131 -6.72 -6.56 -14.62
N GLU A 132 -6.69 -7.29 -13.51
CA GLU A 132 -7.25 -8.65 -13.43
C GLU A 132 -8.66 -8.69 -12.81
N THR A 133 -9.13 -7.60 -12.23
CA THR A 133 -10.50 -7.52 -11.69
C THR A 133 -11.53 -7.22 -12.78
N ASP A 134 -12.81 -7.45 -12.47
CA ASP A 134 -13.92 -7.12 -13.38
C ASP A 134 -14.01 -5.60 -13.60
N GLN A 135 -13.91 -5.19 -14.85
CA GLN A 135 -13.79 -3.77 -15.22
C GLN A 135 -15.11 -2.98 -15.04
N ILE A 136 -16.23 -3.68 -14.93
CA ILE A 136 -17.56 -3.06 -14.78
C ILE A 136 -18.04 -3.18 -13.34
N CYS A 137 -18.12 -4.42 -12.84
CA CYS A 137 -18.68 -4.69 -11.52
C CYS A 137 -17.79 -4.18 -10.38
N ASP A 138 -16.47 -4.14 -10.60
CA ASP A 138 -15.50 -3.70 -9.61
C ASP A 138 -14.86 -2.34 -9.93
N ALA A 139 -15.48 -1.58 -10.83
CA ALA A 139 -15.05 -0.22 -11.16
C ALA A 139 -14.77 0.68 -9.94
N PRO A 140 -15.57 0.64 -8.85
CA PRO A 140 -15.27 1.43 -7.66
C PRO A 140 -13.96 1.04 -6.96
N THR A 141 -13.56 -0.23 -7.00
CA THR A 141 -12.26 -0.66 -6.48
C THR A 141 -11.12 -0.19 -7.38
N ILE A 142 -11.32 -0.19 -8.69
CA ILE A 142 -10.34 0.30 -9.67
C ILE A 142 -10.08 1.79 -9.44
N GLU A 143 -11.13 2.61 -9.39
CA GLU A 143 -11.05 4.06 -9.14
C GLU A 143 -10.29 4.38 -7.84
N LEU A 144 -10.62 3.66 -6.77
CA LEU A 144 -9.93 3.79 -5.50
C LEU A 144 -8.44 3.42 -5.61
N LEU A 145 -8.11 2.32 -6.29
CA LEU A 145 -6.72 1.88 -6.47
C LEU A 145 -5.92 2.82 -7.38
N GLU A 146 -6.53 3.50 -8.35
CA GLU A 146 -5.85 4.54 -9.15
C GLU A 146 -5.26 5.64 -8.28
N ASP A 147 -6.01 6.11 -7.28
CA ASP A 147 -5.53 7.11 -6.33
C ASP A 147 -4.39 6.56 -5.44
N VAL A 148 -4.53 5.32 -4.95
CA VAL A 148 -3.50 4.66 -4.15
C VAL A 148 -2.21 4.47 -4.97
N VAL A 149 -2.31 4.01 -6.21
CA VAL A 149 -1.19 3.86 -7.16
C VAL A 149 -0.50 5.19 -7.42
N ARG A 150 -1.26 6.25 -7.67
CA ARG A 150 -0.71 7.59 -7.90
C ARG A 150 0.09 8.11 -6.70
N ARG A 151 -0.40 7.87 -5.47
CA ARG A 151 0.31 8.22 -4.23
C ARG A 151 1.57 7.36 -4.08
N THR A 152 1.44 6.04 -4.25
CA THR A 152 2.56 5.09 -4.12
C THR A 152 3.71 5.41 -5.05
N ARG A 153 3.45 5.80 -6.31
CA ARG A 153 4.49 6.25 -7.26
C ARG A 153 5.22 7.50 -6.77
N LYS A 154 4.50 8.46 -6.16
CA LYS A 154 5.12 9.66 -5.57
C LYS A 154 5.98 9.31 -4.35
N HIS A 155 5.53 8.35 -3.55
CA HIS A 155 6.30 7.89 -2.39
C HIS A 155 7.62 7.25 -2.84
N ILE A 156 7.58 6.39 -3.87
CA ILE A 156 8.79 5.76 -4.44
C ILE A 156 9.77 6.84 -4.94
N ALA A 157 9.31 7.76 -5.78
CA ALA A 157 10.16 8.84 -6.30
C ALA A 157 10.76 9.72 -5.18
N TRP A 158 10.00 9.98 -4.11
CA TRP A 158 10.51 10.68 -2.94
C TRP A 158 11.59 9.86 -2.21
N GLY A 159 11.37 8.56 -2.06
CA GLY A 159 12.35 7.66 -1.43
C GLY A 159 13.66 7.61 -2.18
N GLU A 160 13.62 7.49 -3.50
CA GLU A 160 14.79 7.53 -4.39
C GLU A 160 15.57 8.86 -4.22
N GLU A 161 14.87 10.00 -4.25
CA GLU A 161 15.47 11.32 -4.04
C GLU A 161 16.15 11.45 -2.66
N VAL A 162 15.53 10.88 -1.62
CA VAL A 162 16.13 10.90 -0.26
C VAL A 162 17.37 10.03 -0.18
N LEU A 163 17.32 8.82 -0.75
CA LEU A 163 18.47 7.91 -0.77
C LEU A 163 19.65 8.51 -1.52
N ASP A 164 19.42 9.09 -2.68
CA ASP A 164 20.48 9.80 -3.44
C ASP A 164 21.17 10.87 -2.58
N ARG A 165 20.39 11.64 -1.81
CA ARG A 165 20.94 12.69 -0.93
C ARG A 165 21.62 12.18 0.34
N LEU A 166 21.28 10.99 0.82
CA LEU A 166 21.88 10.40 2.01
C LEU A 166 23.12 9.58 1.70
N CYS A 167 23.27 9.14 0.44
CA CYS A 167 24.42 8.35 -0.03
C CYS A 167 25.54 9.21 -0.65
N ASP A 168 25.29 10.53 -0.92
CA ASP A 168 26.30 11.51 -1.35
C ASP A 168 27.08 12.07 -0.14
#